data_dd0cac208ad49fbaa9380770b2f11c45
#
_entry.id   dd0cac208ad49fbaa9380770b2f11c45
#
_cell.length_a   1.000
_cell.length_b   1.000
_cell.length_c   1.000
_cell.angle_alpha   90.00
_cell.angle_beta   90.00
_cell.angle_gamma   90.00
#
_symmetry.space_group_name_H-M   'P 1'
#
loop_
_entity.id
_entity.type
_entity.pdbx_description
1 polymer ?
#
loop_
_entity_poly.entity_id
_entity_poly.type
_entity_poly.pdbx_seq_one_letter_code
_entity_poly.pdbx_strand_id
1 'polypeptide(L)'
;MSEESTLEAARARDALDPLRGFRERFALPRTARGEPLVYLCGHSLGLLPLAARELVLEELDEWSRLGVQGHEHARRPWVPYHENLTAGLAALSGAHPTEVVAMNSLTVNLHLMLASFYRPTGRRTRILMEAGAFSSDRHAVASQIAWRGLDPEAALLELAPPADEDTVPEEAIEACLARHGEEIALVLWPGVQFRTGQAFDLARIGRAAHRHGCIAGFDLAHSIGNTPLALHDAEADFAVWCSYKYLNGGPGAIGGCFVHQRHVDAQPRLRHSGGLPGARLAGWWGHEQTTRFLMEPQFRAAGGVAAWQISNPPILAAAPLLASLAIFTEARMERLRAKSVELTDFLERLIRPLRGQVHIITPRDSARRGCQLSLRISGAGTRVFAALGARGMVCDWRSPDIIRVAPVPLYNRFEDAWQFARALREVVRETA
;
A
#
# COMPACT_ATOMS: atom_id res chain seq x y z
N MET A 1 -9.59 -35.04 8.25
CA MET A 1 -8.77 -34.09 7.45
C MET A 1 -8.52 -34.82 6.14
N SER A 2 -8.73 -34.16 5.00
CA SER A 2 -8.33 -34.71 3.71
C SER A 2 -6.80 -34.82 3.65
N GLU A 3 -6.28 -35.73 2.83
CA GLU A 3 -4.83 -35.93 2.61
C GLU A 3 -4.13 -34.61 2.22
N GLU A 4 -4.81 -33.74 1.49
CA GLU A 4 -4.35 -32.39 1.10
C GLU A 4 -4.19 -31.37 2.25
N SER A 5 -4.65 -31.69 3.46
CA SER A 5 -4.66 -30.80 4.62
C SER A 5 -3.62 -31.19 5.68
N THR A 6 -2.63 -32.02 5.32
CA THR A 6 -1.59 -32.52 6.22
C THR A 6 -0.34 -31.64 6.18
N LEU A 7 0.54 -31.83 7.17
CA LEU A 7 1.87 -31.20 7.19
C LEU A 7 2.72 -31.66 6.00
N GLU A 8 2.63 -32.94 5.65
CA GLU A 8 3.35 -33.52 4.51
C GLU A 8 2.92 -32.87 3.19
N ALA A 9 1.62 -32.64 3.02
CA ALA A 9 1.11 -31.92 1.85
C ALA A 9 1.59 -30.48 1.78
N ALA A 10 1.66 -29.77 2.92
CA ALA A 10 2.23 -28.42 2.99
C ALA A 10 3.71 -28.41 2.58
N ARG A 11 4.49 -29.33 3.13
CA ARG A 11 5.94 -29.46 2.81
C ARG A 11 6.19 -29.87 1.36
N ALA A 12 5.35 -30.73 0.80
CA ALA A 12 5.43 -31.11 -0.61
C ALA A 12 5.20 -29.88 -1.53
N ARG A 13 4.22 -29.01 -1.19
CA ARG A 13 4.00 -27.74 -1.90
C ARG A 13 5.20 -26.81 -1.78
N ASP A 14 5.78 -26.66 -0.58
CA ASP A 14 6.97 -25.85 -0.34
C ASP A 14 8.17 -26.34 -1.15
N ALA A 15 8.35 -27.66 -1.30
CA ALA A 15 9.42 -28.24 -2.09
C ALA A 15 9.29 -27.90 -3.60
N LEU A 16 8.07 -27.78 -4.09
CA LEU A 16 7.77 -27.43 -5.49
C LEU A 16 7.68 -25.91 -5.74
N ASP A 17 7.69 -25.08 -4.69
CA ASP A 17 7.56 -23.63 -4.81
C ASP A 17 8.78 -23.02 -5.52
N PRO A 18 8.61 -22.40 -6.70
CA PRO A 18 9.70 -21.76 -7.42
C PRO A 18 10.22 -20.49 -6.72
N LEU A 19 9.49 -19.97 -5.72
CA LEU A 19 9.87 -18.79 -4.95
C LEU A 19 10.47 -19.14 -3.58
N ARG A 20 10.64 -20.44 -3.24
CA ARG A 20 11.12 -20.88 -1.90
C ARG A 20 12.41 -20.22 -1.45
N GLY A 21 13.35 -19.98 -2.39
CA GLY A 21 14.65 -19.39 -2.08
C GLY A 21 14.61 -17.92 -1.64
N PHE A 22 13.53 -17.21 -1.96
CA PHE A 22 13.41 -15.79 -1.55
C PHE A 22 13.26 -15.61 -0.04
N ARG A 23 12.72 -16.61 0.68
CA ARG A 23 12.58 -16.56 2.14
C ARG A 23 13.93 -16.32 2.84
N GLU A 24 15.01 -16.91 2.34
CA GLU A 24 16.36 -16.80 2.91
C GLU A 24 16.95 -15.39 2.76
N ARG A 25 16.33 -14.55 1.95
CA ARG A 25 16.73 -13.15 1.75
C ARG A 25 16.14 -12.20 2.79
N PHE A 26 15.35 -12.71 3.74
CA PHE A 26 14.70 -11.93 4.78
C PHE A 26 15.10 -12.39 6.19
N ALA A 27 15.23 -11.43 7.10
CA ALA A 27 15.39 -11.70 8.52
C ALA A 27 14.06 -12.11 9.14
N LEU A 28 13.94 -13.38 9.51
CA LEU A 28 12.76 -13.90 10.20
C LEU A 28 12.87 -13.62 11.69
N PRO A 29 11.88 -12.99 12.33
CA PRO A 29 11.84 -12.83 13.78
C PRO A 29 11.88 -14.19 14.49
N ARG A 30 12.51 -14.23 15.67
CA ARG A 30 12.71 -15.45 16.43
C ARG A 30 12.20 -15.30 17.86
N THR A 31 11.82 -16.40 18.47
CA THR A 31 11.53 -16.47 19.89
C THR A 31 12.82 -16.23 20.72
N ALA A 32 12.65 -16.02 22.03
CA ALA A 32 13.81 -15.95 22.95
C ALA A 32 14.66 -17.23 22.95
N ARG A 33 14.10 -18.37 22.50
CA ARG A 33 14.83 -19.65 22.35
C ARG A 33 15.49 -19.82 20.98
N GLY A 34 15.41 -18.81 20.11
CA GLY A 34 16.00 -18.82 18.78
C GLY A 34 15.16 -19.53 17.71
N GLU A 35 13.97 -19.99 18.00
CA GLU A 35 13.07 -20.61 17.02
C GLU A 35 12.42 -19.55 16.13
N PRO A 36 12.25 -19.76 14.80
CA PRO A 36 11.60 -18.80 13.94
C PRO A 36 10.11 -18.68 14.28
N LEU A 37 9.61 -17.43 14.33
CA LEU A 37 8.19 -17.14 14.44
C LEU A 37 7.48 -17.38 13.09
N VAL A 38 6.22 -17.75 13.14
CA VAL A 38 5.34 -17.74 11.96
C VAL A 38 4.84 -16.31 11.76
N TYR A 39 5.48 -15.58 10.88
CA TYR A 39 5.21 -14.16 10.65
C TYR A 39 4.18 -13.95 9.54
N LEU A 40 2.94 -13.61 9.91
CA LEU A 40 1.82 -13.38 8.99
C LEU A 40 1.31 -11.92 9.07
N CYS A 41 2.23 -10.98 9.28
CA CYS A 41 1.90 -9.58 9.58
C CYS A 41 2.51 -8.58 8.58
N GLY A 42 2.88 -9.04 7.37
CA GLY A 42 3.48 -8.18 6.33
C GLY A 42 2.58 -7.05 5.84
N HIS A 43 1.27 -7.15 6.06
CA HIS A 43 0.29 -6.09 5.82
C HIS A 43 0.38 -4.94 6.85
N SER A 44 1.12 -5.10 7.92
CA SER A 44 1.37 -4.07 8.94
C SER A 44 2.81 -3.56 8.87
N LEU A 45 3.79 -4.48 8.87
CA LEU A 45 5.21 -4.21 8.64
C LEU A 45 5.82 -5.40 7.89
N GLY A 46 6.48 -5.14 6.77
CA GLY A 46 7.24 -6.15 6.03
C GLY A 46 8.49 -6.60 6.77
N LEU A 47 9.03 -7.77 6.40
CA LEU A 47 10.28 -8.27 6.96
C LEU A 47 11.49 -7.52 6.41
N LEU A 48 12.56 -7.46 7.19
CA LEU A 48 13.83 -6.84 6.78
C LEU A 48 14.48 -7.66 5.65
N PRO A 49 14.66 -7.11 4.44
CA PRO A 49 15.54 -7.69 3.44
C PRO A 49 16.98 -7.65 3.95
N LEU A 50 17.71 -8.77 3.93
CA LEU A 50 19.07 -8.83 4.49
C LEU A 50 20.03 -7.83 3.84
N ALA A 51 19.92 -7.63 2.52
CA ALA A 51 20.70 -6.63 1.79
C ALA A 51 20.41 -5.17 2.20
N ALA A 52 19.29 -4.89 2.84
CA ALA A 52 18.96 -3.54 3.29
C ALA A 52 19.95 -3.01 4.33
N ARG A 53 20.48 -3.90 5.20
CA ARG A 53 21.49 -3.52 6.18
C ARG A 53 22.77 -3.02 5.52
N GLU A 54 23.23 -3.74 4.49
CA GLU A 54 24.44 -3.38 3.75
C GLU A 54 24.28 -2.02 3.05
N LEU A 55 23.16 -1.80 2.38
CA LEU A 55 22.88 -0.53 1.72
C LEU A 55 22.83 0.66 2.68
N VAL A 56 22.24 0.48 3.87
CA VAL A 56 22.24 1.54 4.88
C VAL A 56 23.64 1.82 5.41
N LEU A 57 24.44 0.77 5.67
CA LEU A 57 25.82 0.93 6.11
C LEU A 57 26.69 1.62 5.03
N GLU A 58 26.51 1.27 3.76
CA GLU A 58 27.17 1.98 2.65
C GLU A 58 26.88 3.48 2.69
N GLU A 59 25.61 3.90 2.87
CA GLU A 59 25.27 5.33 2.91
C GLU A 59 25.87 6.03 4.15
N LEU A 60 25.99 5.35 5.29
CA LEU A 60 26.64 5.88 6.48
C LEU A 60 28.16 6.02 6.26
N ASP A 61 28.79 5.04 5.62
CA ASP A 61 30.20 5.07 5.27
C ASP A 61 30.52 6.19 4.26
N GLU A 62 29.68 6.34 3.23
CA GLU A 62 29.78 7.42 2.26
C GLU A 62 29.62 8.80 2.94
N TRP A 63 28.67 8.93 3.87
CA TRP A 63 28.50 10.15 4.64
C TRP A 63 29.73 10.47 5.50
N SER A 64 30.26 9.47 6.21
CA SER A 64 31.47 9.62 7.01
C SER A 64 32.69 10.06 6.18
N ARG A 65 32.81 9.52 4.97
CA ARG A 65 33.97 9.77 4.08
C ARG A 65 33.86 11.06 3.29
N LEU A 66 32.66 11.41 2.82
CA LEU A 66 32.47 12.49 1.82
C LEU A 66 31.84 13.74 2.43
N GLY A 67 31.10 13.64 3.55
CA GLY A 67 30.34 14.77 4.06
C GLY A 67 29.41 15.35 2.99
N VAL A 68 29.45 16.67 2.79
CA VAL A 68 28.58 17.35 1.80
C VAL A 68 28.85 16.90 0.36
N GLN A 69 30.07 16.41 0.05
CA GLN A 69 30.38 15.94 -1.31
C GLN A 69 29.58 14.67 -1.69
N GLY A 70 29.01 13.95 -0.72
CA GLY A 70 28.16 12.81 -0.99
C GLY A 70 26.91 13.14 -1.81
N HIS A 71 26.48 14.40 -1.83
CA HIS A 71 25.39 14.84 -2.68
C HIS A 71 25.64 14.56 -4.18
N GLU A 72 26.91 14.66 -4.62
CA GLU A 72 27.30 14.51 -6.03
C GLU A 72 28.23 13.31 -6.28
N HIS A 73 29.03 12.91 -5.29
CA HIS A 73 30.13 11.97 -5.45
C HIS A 73 30.01 10.66 -4.67
N ALA A 74 28.94 10.45 -3.91
CA ALA A 74 28.66 9.15 -3.32
C ALA A 74 28.48 8.08 -4.41
N ARG A 75 28.68 6.81 -4.08
CA ARG A 75 28.43 5.69 -5.00
C ARG A 75 27.02 5.76 -5.63
N ARG A 76 26.04 6.19 -4.86
CA ARG A 76 24.71 6.62 -5.29
C ARG A 76 24.53 8.07 -4.88
N PRO A 77 24.77 9.04 -5.76
CA PRO A 77 24.67 10.46 -5.43
C PRO A 77 23.33 10.80 -4.78
N TRP A 78 23.35 11.58 -3.69
CA TRP A 78 22.14 11.81 -2.90
C TRP A 78 21.14 12.76 -3.55
N VAL A 79 21.59 13.66 -4.44
CA VAL A 79 20.67 14.55 -5.16
C VAL A 79 19.65 13.75 -6.01
N PRO A 80 20.04 12.81 -6.89
CA PRO A 80 19.11 11.99 -7.64
C PRO A 80 18.76 10.66 -6.94
N TYR A 81 19.03 10.48 -5.66
CA TYR A 81 18.95 9.17 -4.98
C TYR A 81 17.60 8.47 -5.17
N HIS A 82 16.50 9.21 -5.06
CA HIS A 82 15.13 8.69 -5.23
C HIS A 82 14.86 8.13 -6.63
N GLU A 83 15.62 8.56 -7.64
CA GLU A 83 15.50 8.06 -9.01
C GLU A 83 15.92 6.59 -9.14
N ASN A 84 16.80 6.09 -8.24
CA ASN A 84 17.14 4.67 -8.19
C ASN A 84 15.94 3.77 -7.84
N LEU A 85 14.88 4.32 -7.26
CA LEU A 85 13.66 3.59 -6.89
C LEU A 85 12.62 3.59 -8.03
N THR A 86 12.73 4.52 -8.98
CA THR A 86 11.70 4.81 -9.98
C THR A 86 11.35 3.60 -10.84
N ALA A 87 12.35 2.91 -11.39
CA ALA A 87 12.10 1.76 -12.27
C ALA A 87 11.34 0.62 -11.57
N GLY A 88 11.75 0.29 -10.35
CA GLY A 88 11.09 -0.75 -9.54
C GLY A 88 9.67 -0.37 -9.13
N LEU A 89 9.45 0.88 -8.74
CA LEU A 89 8.12 1.38 -8.37
C LEU A 89 7.20 1.48 -9.59
N ALA A 90 7.70 1.94 -10.73
CA ALA A 90 6.95 2.00 -11.98
C ALA A 90 6.48 0.60 -12.42
N ALA A 91 7.38 -0.38 -12.38
CA ALA A 91 7.05 -1.78 -12.71
C ALA A 91 5.97 -2.36 -11.77
N LEU A 92 6.05 -2.09 -10.46
CA LEU A 92 5.10 -2.59 -9.48
C LEU A 92 3.73 -1.89 -9.52
N SER A 93 3.70 -0.64 -9.95
CA SER A 93 2.47 0.15 -10.06
C SER A 93 1.82 0.08 -11.44
N GLY A 94 2.48 -0.53 -12.44
CA GLY A 94 2.01 -0.52 -13.83
C GLY A 94 1.90 0.89 -14.39
N ALA A 95 2.95 1.69 -14.20
CA ALA A 95 3.00 3.09 -14.56
C ALA A 95 4.24 3.42 -15.41
N HIS A 96 4.22 4.55 -16.10
CA HIS A 96 5.44 5.06 -16.73
C HIS A 96 6.40 5.64 -15.68
N PRO A 97 7.72 5.57 -15.90
CA PRO A 97 8.70 6.15 -14.96
C PRO A 97 8.47 7.63 -14.64
N THR A 98 7.91 8.39 -15.57
CA THR A 98 7.58 9.82 -15.38
C THR A 98 6.34 10.06 -14.51
N GLU A 99 5.58 9.02 -14.21
CA GLU A 99 4.35 9.08 -13.40
C GLU A 99 4.57 8.70 -11.93
N VAL A 100 5.74 8.16 -11.57
CA VAL A 100 6.02 7.62 -10.23
C VAL A 100 7.22 8.28 -9.58
N VAL A 101 7.07 8.64 -8.31
CA VAL A 101 8.17 9.19 -7.50
C VAL A 101 8.13 8.63 -6.07
N ALA A 102 9.30 8.31 -5.52
CA ALA A 102 9.47 8.07 -4.10
C ALA A 102 9.65 9.41 -3.38
N MET A 103 8.75 9.75 -2.48
CA MET A 103 8.82 10.98 -1.69
C MET A 103 8.03 10.87 -0.38
N ASN A 104 8.42 11.63 0.63
CA ASN A 104 7.71 11.80 1.89
C ASN A 104 7.22 10.47 2.56
N SER A 105 6.04 10.53 3.17
CA SER A 105 5.26 9.39 3.67
C SER A 105 3.85 9.42 3.10
N LEU A 106 3.07 8.33 3.26
CA LEU A 106 1.75 8.19 2.65
C LEU A 106 0.83 9.39 2.94
N THR A 107 0.59 9.71 4.21
CA THR A 107 -0.37 10.76 4.59
C THR A 107 0.08 12.15 4.12
N VAL A 108 1.39 12.42 4.12
CA VAL A 108 1.93 13.67 3.54
C VAL A 108 1.66 13.71 2.03
N ASN A 109 1.93 12.61 1.32
CA ASN A 109 1.63 12.52 -0.11
C ASN A 109 0.14 12.68 -0.39
N LEU A 110 -0.72 12.06 0.43
CA LEU A 110 -2.17 12.21 0.31
C LEU A 110 -2.60 13.68 0.44
N HIS A 111 -2.08 14.41 1.42
CA HIS A 111 -2.35 15.84 1.56
C HIS A 111 -1.90 16.64 0.35
N LEU A 112 -0.71 16.35 -0.22
CA LEU A 112 -0.23 17.02 -1.43
C LEU A 112 -1.12 16.74 -2.64
N MET A 113 -1.60 15.50 -2.78
CA MET A 113 -2.52 15.12 -3.84
C MET A 113 -3.89 15.77 -3.65
N LEU A 114 -4.44 15.77 -2.44
CA LEU A 114 -5.70 16.46 -2.15
C LEU A 114 -5.58 17.97 -2.37
N ALA A 115 -4.47 18.60 -1.99
CA ALA A 115 -4.23 20.01 -2.29
C ALA A 115 -4.23 20.31 -3.79
N SER A 116 -3.76 19.37 -4.61
CA SER A 116 -3.70 19.50 -6.07
C SER A 116 -5.02 19.17 -6.77
N PHE A 117 -5.67 18.08 -6.39
CA PHE A 117 -6.76 17.45 -7.13
C PHE A 117 -8.14 17.71 -6.54
N TYR A 118 -8.27 17.93 -5.23
CA TYR A 118 -9.54 18.33 -4.63
C TYR A 118 -9.78 19.83 -4.84
N ARG A 119 -10.59 20.15 -5.84
CA ARG A 119 -10.94 21.51 -6.23
C ARG A 119 -12.44 21.68 -6.19
N PRO A 120 -13.00 21.93 -4.99
CA PRO A 120 -14.45 22.15 -4.86
C PRO A 120 -14.86 23.40 -5.62
N THR A 121 -15.92 23.28 -6.44
CA THR A 121 -16.47 24.40 -7.21
C THR A 121 -17.97 24.21 -7.48
N GLY A 122 -18.75 25.25 -7.32
CA GLY A 122 -20.20 25.21 -7.50
C GLY A 122 -20.87 24.15 -6.61
N ARG A 123 -21.60 23.22 -7.24
CA ARG A 123 -22.23 22.09 -6.55
C ARG A 123 -21.26 20.94 -6.24
N ARG A 124 -20.16 20.87 -6.96
CA ARG A 124 -19.18 19.77 -6.90
C ARG A 124 -18.19 20.01 -5.75
N THR A 125 -18.59 19.65 -4.55
CA THR A 125 -17.82 19.91 -3.32
C THR A 125 -17.49 18.66 -2.51
N ARG A 126 -18.10 17.51 -2.84
CA ARG A 126 -17.98 16.30 -2.03
C ARG A 126 -16.75 15.47 -2.40
N ILE A 127 -16.23 14.75 -1.39
CA ILE A 127 -15.31 13.65 -1.58
C ILE A 127 -16.04 12.35 -1.23
N LEU A 128 -16.02 11.39 -2.16
CA LEU A 128 -16.53 10.03 -1.92
C LEU A 128 -15.40 9.14 -1.43
N MET A 129 -15.62 8.46 -0.30
CA MET A 129 -14.75 7.40 0.20
C MET A 129 -15.56 6.25 0.83
N GLU A 130 -14.91 5.15 1.17
CA GLU A 130 -15.58 4.07 1.89
C GLU A 130 -15.86 4.45 3.35
N ALA A 131 -16.97 3.99 3.90
CA ALA A 131 -17.23 4.03 5.32
C ALA A 131 -16.28 3.05 6.05
N GLY A 132 -15.68 3.50 7.15
CA GLY A 132 -14.68 2.71 7.86
C GLY A 132 -13.32 2.63 7.15
N ALA A 133 -13.00 3.61 6.31
CA ALA A 133 -11.66 3.83 5.77
C ALA A 133 -10.61 3.91 6.88
N PHE A 134 -9.34 3.72 6.54
CA PHE A 134 -8.26 3.90 7.51
C PHE A 134 -8.31 5.31 8.09
N SER A 135 -8.24 5.41 9.42
CA SER A 135 -8.49 6.67 10.14
C SER A 135 -7.65 7.85 9.65
N SER A 136 -6.40 7.61 9.24
CA SER A 136 -5.52 8.65 8.71
C SER A 136 -6.06 9.27 7.43
N ASP A 137 -6.65 8.47 6.53
CA ASP A 137 -7.21 8.97 5.26
C ASP A 137 -8.47 9.79 5.52
N ARG A 138 -9.34 9.30 6.40
CA ARG A 138 -10.52 10.05 6.81
C ARG A 138 -10.15 11.39 7.44
N HIS A 139 -9.13 11.41 8.31
CA HIS A 139 -8.65 12.65 8.92
C HIS A 139 -8.02 13.59 7.88
N ALA A 140 -7.23 13.07 6.94
CA ALA A 140 -6.65 13.87 5.87
C ALA A 140 -7.73 14.49 4.99
N VAL A 141 -8.74 13.70 4.59
CA VAL A 141 -9.87 14.18 3.79
C VAL A 141 -10.67 15.24 4.53
N ALA A 142 -11.08 14.97 5.77
CA ALA A 142 -11.86 15.91 6.57
C ALA A 142 -11.10 17.24 6.78
N SER A 143 -9.78 17.18 7.07
CA SER A 143 -8.98 18.39 7.23
C SER A 143 -8.82 19.18 5.94
N GLN A 144 -8.70 18.52 4.79
CA GLN A 144 -8.64 19.19 3.47
C GLN A 144 -9.97 19.85 3.11
N ILE A 145 -11.10 19.24 3.43
CA ILE A 145 -12.42 19.84 3.27
C ILE A 145 -12.55 21.11 4.11
N ALA A 146 -12.21 21.00 5.41
CA ALA A 146 -12.22 22.15 6.33
C ALA A 146 -11.26 23.26 5.88
N TRP A 147 -10.09 22.91 5.38
CA TRP A 147 -9.13 23.89 4.87
C TRP A 147 -9.62 24.66 3.65
N ARG A 148 -10.55 24.08 2.87
CA ARG A 148 -11.24 24.76 1.77
C ARG A 148 -12.46 25.59 2.22
N GLY A 149 -12.68 25.69 3.53
CA GLY A 149 -13.81 26.45 4.10
C GLY A 149 -15.15 25.73 4.00
N LEU A 150 -15.14 24.41 3.79
CA LEU A 150 -16.33 23.58 3.71
C LEU A 150 -16.55 22.80 5.01
N ASP A 151 -17.80 22.41 5.27
CA ASP A 151 -18.14 21.54 6.39
C ASP A 151 -17.84 20.08 6.05
N PRO A 152 -16.93 19.39 6.79
CA PRO A 152 -16.64 18.00 6.57
C PRO A 152 -17.84 17.07 6.68
N GLU A 153 -18.79 17.34 7.56
CA GLU A 153 -19.98 16.50 7.73
C GLU A 153 -20.92 16.56 6.50
N ALA A 154 -20.92 17.69 5.80
CA ALA A 154 -21.73 17.86 4.58
C ALA A 154 -20.97 17.40 3.30
N ALA A 155 -19.66 17.58 3.26
CA ALA A 155 -18.86 17.35 2.05
C ALA A 155 -18.17 15.97 1.99
N LEU A 156 -18.06 15.26 3.11
CA LEU A 156 -17.56 13.87 3.11
C LEU A 156 -18.74 12.91 2.88
N LEU A 157 -18.69 12.17 1.77
CA LEU A 157 -19.67 11.13 1.46
C LEU A 157 -19.05 9.76 1.71
N GLU A 158 -19.49 9.09 2.76
CA GLU A 158 -18.98 7.76 3.14
C GLU A 158 -19.95 6.66 2.65
N LEU A 159 -19.48 5.78 1.78
CA LEU A 159 -20.25 4.65 1.28
C LEU A 159 -20.00 3.41 2.15
N ALA A 160 -21.05 2.96 2.85
CA ALA A 160 -21.01 1.74 3.65
C ALA A 160 -21.25 0.49 2.78
N PRO A 161 -20.77 -0.68 3.21
CA PRO A 161 -21.21 -1.94 2.63
C PRO A 161 -22.73 -2.12 2.80
N PRO A 162 -23.41 -2.91 1.94
CA PRO A 162 -24.79 -3.29 2.14
C PRO A 162 -25.06 -3.90 3.51
N ALA A 163 -26.30 -3.83 3.98
CA ALA A 163 -26.68 -4.49 5.23
C ALA A 163 -26.29 -5.98 5.20
N ASP A 164 -25.73 -6.48 6.30
CA ASP A 164 -25.27 -7.86 6.46
C ASP A 164 -24.07 -8.27 5.58
N GLU A 165 -23.42 -7.33 4.90
CA GLU A 165 -22.19 -7.56 4.15
C GLU A 165 -20.98 -6.89 4.83
N ASP A 166 -19.80 -7.51 4.69
CA ASP A 166 -18.53 -6.95 5.19
C ASP A 166 -17.79 -6.12 4.12
N THR A 167 -18.22 -6.22 2.87
CA THR A 167 -17.51 -5.70 1.69
C THR A 167 -18.40 -4.80 0.85
N VAL A 168 -17.80 -3.82 0.17
CA VAL A 168 -18.51 -2.90 -0.74
C VAL A 168 -18.39 -3.46 -2.16
N PRO A 169 -19.49 -3.85 -2.83
CA PRO A 169 -19.43 -4.24 -4.23
C PRO A 169 -19.22 -3.00 -5.12
N GLU A 170 -18.48 -3.16 -6.22
CA GLU A 170 -18.19 -2.08 -7.16
C GLU A 170 -19.49 -1.49 -7.76
N GLU A 171 -20.55 -2.30 -7.88
CA GLU A 171 -21.88 -1.86 -8.31
C GLU A 171 -22.49 -0.80 -7.37
N ALA A 172 -22.21 -0.89 -6.07
CA ALA A 172 -22.68 0.11 -5.09
C ALA A 172 -21.92 1.43 -5.27
N ILE A 173 -20.63 1.39 -5.62
CA ILE A 173 -19.83 2.58 -5.94
C ILE A 173 -20.37 3.24 -7.20
N GLU A 174 -20.62 2.46 -8.26
CA GLU A 174 -21.20 2.97 -9.50
C GLU A 174 -22.58 3.58 -9.29
N ALA A 175 -23.43 2.93 -8.50
CA ALA A 175 -24.76 3.46 -8.16
C ALA A 175 -24.69 4.76 -7.34
N CYS A 176 -23.73 4.87 -6.42
CA CYS A 176 -23.48 6.09 -5.66
C CYS A 176 -23.05 7.24 -6.60
N LEU A 177 -22.13 6.97 -7.52
CA LEU A 177 -21.66 7.93 -8.52
C LEU A 177 -22.79 8.34 -9.48
N ALA A 178 -23.63 7.41 -9.92
CA ALA A 178 -24.79 7.72 -10.75
C ALA A 178 -25.78 8.65 -10.05
N ARG A 179 -25.94 8.54 -8.74
CA ARG A 179 -26.87 9.36 -7.93
C ARG A 179 -26.29 10.71 -7.54
N HIS A 180 -25.01 10.77 -7.20
CA HIS A 180 -24.36 11.93 -6.56
C HIS A 180 -23.19 12.51 -7.35
N GLY A 181 -22.84 11.93 -8.51
CA GLY A 181 -21.62 12.28 -9.24
C GLY A 181 -21.48 13.76 -9.60
N GLU A 182 -22.60 14.49 -9.80
CA GLU A 182 -22.57 15.95 -10.04
C GLU A 182 -22.11 16.75 -8.81
N GLU A 183 -22.21 16.18 -7.60
CA GLU A 183 -21.80 16.81 -6.34
C GLU A 183 -20.41 16.39 -5.90
N ILE A 184 -19.88 15.27 -6.46
CA ILE A 184 -18.59 14.69 -6.08
C ILE A 184 -17.48 15.33 -6.92
N ALA A 185 -16.51 15.95 -6.25
CA ALA A 185 -15.29 16.47 -6.87
C ALA A 185 -14.22 15.40 -7.02
N LEU A 186 -14.11 14.48 -6.03
CA LEU A 186 -13.06 13.50 -5.95
C LEU A 186 -13.56 12.20 -5.31
N VAL A 187 -13.16 11.08 -5.88
CA VAL A 187 -13.26 9.74 -5.28
C VAL A 187 -11.90 9.38 -4.70
N LEU A 188 -11.82 9.08 -3.40
CA LEU A 188 -10.65 8.50 -2.77
C LEU A 188 -11.00 7.08 -2.33
N TRP A 189 -10.35 6.08 -2.96
CA TRP A 189 -10.69 4.69 -2.70
C TRP A 189 -9.44 3.86 -2.41
N PRO A 190 -9.48 2.85 -1.49
CA PRO A 190 -8.35 1.95 -1.32
C PRO A 190 -8.24 0.98 -2.49
N GLY A 191 -7.03 0.59 -2.86
CA GLY A 191 -6.85 -0.52 -3.79
C GLY A 191 -7.12 -1.88 -3.15
N VAL A 192 -6.76 -2.02 -1.86
CA VAL A 192 -7.15 -3.15 -0.99
C VAL A 192 -7.58 -2.59 0.36
N GLN A 193 -8.77 -2.96 0.78
CA GLN A 193 -9.35 -2.55 2.06
C GLN A 193 -8.58 -3.19 3.23
N PHE A 194 -8.11 -2.37 4.17
CA PHE A 194 -7.18 -2.80 5.21
C PHE A 194 -7.77 -3.79 6.21
N ARG A 195 -9.09 -3.69 6.53
CA ARG A 195 -9.77 -4.53 7.52
C ARG A 195 -10.25 -5.85 6.93
N THR A 196 -10.86 -5.81 5.75
CA THR A 196 -11.46 -6.98 5.09
C THR A 196 -10.50 -7.74 4.19
N GLY A 197 -9.47 -7.07 3.65
CA GLY A 197 -8.62 -7.62 2.61
C GLY A 197 -9.26 -7.63 1.21
N GLN A 198 -10.44 -7.00 1.03
CA GLN A 198 -11.08 -6.86 -0.27
C GLN A 198 -10.20 -6.05 -1.21
N ALA A 199 -9.89 -6.59 -2.38
CA ALA A 199 -9.27 -5.88 -3.49
C ALA A 199 -10.34 -5.34 -4.44
N PHE A 200 -10.12 -4.14 -4.98
CA PHE A 200 -11.02 -3.44 -5.88
C PHE A 200 -10.46 -3.35 -7.30
N ASP A 201 -11.34 -3.35 -8.28
CA ASP A 201 -11.03 -3.03 -9.68
C ASP A 201 -10.87 -1.51 -9.85
N LEU A 202 -9.63 -1.03 -9.78
CA LEU A 202 -9.30 0.40 -9.86
C LEU A 202 -9.71 1.01 -11.20
N ALA A 203 -9.57 0.25 -12.29
CA ALA A 203 -9.95 0.69 -13.62
C ALA A 203 -11.48 0.89 -13.72
N ARG A 204 -12.26 0.00 -13.13
CA ARG A 204 -13.71 0.12 -13.06
C ARG A 204 -14.16 1.36 -12.28
N ILE A 205 -13.56 1.56 -11.09
CA ILE A 205 -13.84 2.73 -10.24
C ILE A 205 -13.40 4.01 -10.92
N GLY A 206 -12.19 4.05 -11.51
CA GLY A 206 -11.68 5.21 -12.24
C GLY A 206 -12.61 5.61 -13.40
N ARG A 207 -12.97 4.65 -14.26
CA ARG A 207 -13.91 4.92 -15.37
C ARG A 207 -15.28 5.38 -14.87
N ALA A 208 -15.78 4.82 -13.76
CA ALA A 208 -17.05 5.27 -13.17
C ALA A 208 -16.96 6.73 -12.68
N ALA A 209 -15.88 7.07 -11.97
CA ALA A 209 -15.62 8.44 -11.51
C ALA A 209 -15.53 9.44 -12.69
N HIS A 210 -14.76 9.10 -13.71
CA HIS A 210 -14.55 9.97 -14.89
C HIS A 210 -15.84 10.20 -15.71
N ARG A 211 -16.71 9.16 -15.86
CA ARG A 211 -18.02 9.36 -16.52
C ARG A 211 -18.85 10.46 -15.88
N HIS A 212 -18.65 10.72 -14.60
CA HIS A 212 -19.34 11.76 -13.84
C HIS A 212 -18.48 13.02 -13.62
N GLY A 213 -17.28 13.09 -14.26
CA GLY A 213 -16.37 14.24 -14.14
C GLY A 213 -15.70 14.36 -12.78
N CYS A 214 -15.61 13.27 -12.03
CA CYS A 214 -14.89 13.21 -10.75
C CYS A 214 -13.41 12.84 -10.97
N ILE A 215 -12.54 13.32 -10.10
CA ILE A 215 -11.16 12.84 -9.98
C ILE A 215 -11.15 11.48 -9.28
N ALA A 216 -10.32 10.55 -9.74
CA ALA A 216 -10.13 9.23 -9.14
C ALA A 216 -8.73 9.12 -8.48
N GLY A 217 -8.67 9.16 -7.17
CA GLY A 217 -7.47 8.97 -6.36
C GLY A 217 -7.52 7.67 -5.57
N PHE A 218 -6.34 7.04 -5.35
CA PHE A 218 -6.27 5.75 -4.67
C PHE A 218 -5.23 5.72 -3.54
N ASP A 219 -5.61 5.13 -2.38
CA ASP A 219 -4.66 4.66 -1.38
C ASP A 219 -4.27 3.21 -1.69
N LEU A 220 -2.99 3.00 -1.95
CA LEU A 220 -2.44 1.70 -2.31
C LEU A 220 -1.60 1.07 -1.19
N ALA A 221 -1.75 1.54 0.04
CA ALA A 221 -0.98 1.05 1.20
C ALA A 221 -1.04 -0.48 1.37
N HIS A 222 -2.14 -1.11 1.00
CA HIS A 222 -2.34 -2.56 1.05
C HIS A 222 -2.30 -3.25 -0.31
N SER A 223 -2.09 -2.51 -1.40
CA SER A 223 -2.11 -3.04 -2.76
C SER A 223 -0.72 -3.18 -3.36
N ILE A 224 0.12 -2.14 -3.25
CA ILE A 224 1.47 -2.14 -3.82
C ILE A 224 2.31 -3.29 -3.24
N GLY A 225 2.89 -4.12 -4.10
CA GLY A 225 3.65 -5.31 -3.70
C GLY A 225 2.79 -6.50 -3.21
N ASN A 226 1.45 -6.38 -3.25
CA ASN A 226 0.48 -7.41 -2.83
C ASN A 226 -0.40 -7.88 -3.99
N THR A 227 -0.96 -6.95 -4.75
CA THR A 227 -1.78 -7.22 -5.92
C THR A 227 -1.16 -6.62 -7.18
N PRO A 228 -1.34 -7.23 -8.37
CA PRO A 228 -0.94 -6.59 -9.62
C PRO A 228 -1.67 -5.26 -9.79
N LEU A 229 -0.94 -4.26 -10.26
CA LEU A 229 -1.45 -2.91 -10.53
C LEU A 229 -1.16 -2.52 -11.97
N ALA A 230 -2.01 -1.68 -12.56
CA ALA A 230 -1.87 -1.08 -13.87
C ALA A 230 -2.40 0.36 -13.82
N LEU A 231 -1.74 1.24 -13.05
CA LEU A 231 -2.28 2.57 -12.74
C LEU A 231 -2.41 3.47 -13.98
N HIS A 232 -1.46 3.34 -14.92
CA HIS A 232 -1.54 4.06 -16.18
C HIS A 232 -2.77 3.66 -16.97
N ASP A 233 -2.94 2.35 -17.24
CA ASP A 233 -4.06 1.83 -18.04
C ASP A 233 -5.41 1.93 -17.30
N ALA A 234 -5.39 1.93 -15.97
CA ALA A 234 -6.57 2.17 -15.15
C ALA A 234 -7.00 3.64 -15.13
N GLU A 235 -6.21 4.52 -15.77
CA GLU A 235 -6.46 5.96 -15.83
C GLU A 235 -6.63 6.62 -14.46
N ALA A 236 -5.98 6.08 -13.40
CA ALA A 236 -5.97 6.70 -12.10
C ALA A 236 -5.44 8.15 -12.21
N ASP A 237 -6.06 9.10 -11.55
CA ASP A 237 -5.55 10.48 -11.56
C ASP A 237 -4.31 10.62 -10.68
N PHE A 238 -4.38 10.05 -9.48
CA PHE A 238 -3.25 9.92 -8.59
C PHE A 238 -3.38 8.67 -7.70
N ALA A 239 -2.26 8.22 -7.16
CA ALA A 239 -2.24 7.23 -6.11
C ALA A 239 -1.09 7.48 -5.13
N VAL A 240 -1.27 7.02 -3.88
CA VAL A 240 -0.27 7.16 -2.82
C VAL A 240 -0.12 5.85 -2.05
N TRP A 241 1.08 5.60 -1.52
CA TRP A 241 1.33 4.41 -0.70
C TRP A 241 2.47 4.61 0.30
N CYS A 242 2.47 3.77 1.33
CA CYS A 242 3.62 3.57 2.20
C CYS A 242 4.43 2.36 1.75
N SER A 243 5.74 2.38 1.97
CA SER A 243 6.63 1.30 1.51
C SER A 243 7.04 0.32 2.62
N TYR A 244 6.63 0.53 3.87
CA TYR A 244 7.04 -0.31 5.00
C TYR A 244 6.21 -1.60 5.16
N LYS A 245 5.07 -1.73 4.45
CA LYS A 245 4.21 -2.93 4.50
C LYS A 245 4.74 -4.00 3.52
N TYR A 246 3.97 -4.34 2.51
CA TYR A 246 4.33 -5.38 1.54
C TYR A 246 5.59 -5.09 0.75
N LEU A 247 5.97 -3.82 0.60
CA LEU A 247 7.22 -3.44 -0.04
C LEU A 247 8.46 -3.59 0.86
N ASN A 248 8.32 -4.03 2.10
CA ASN A 248 9.44 -4.35 3.01
C ASN A 248 10.50 -3.25 3.15
N GLY A 249 10.12 -1.99 2.97
CA GLY A 249 11.05 -0.85 3.03
C GLY A 249 11.52 -0.47 4.43
N GLY A 250 11.02 -1.15 5.47
CA GLY A 250 11.40 -0.93 6.86
C GLY A 250 10.62 0.19 7.57
N PRO A 251 10.80 0.30 8.90
CA PRO A 251 10.14 1.34 9.70
C PRO A 251 10.52 2.73 9.23
N GLY A 252 9.51 3.60 9.01
CA GLY A 252 9.75 4.96 8.54
C GLY A 252 10.19 5.09 7.09
N ALA A 253 10.04 4.03 6.28
CA ALA A 253 10.40 4.03 4.87
C ALA A 253 9.74 5.19 4.10
N ILE A 254 10.46 5.69 3.10
CA ILE A 254 9.93 6.67 2.15
C ILE A 254 8.66 6.15 1.48
N GLY A 255 7.65 7.00 1.32
CA GLY A 255 6.43 6.69 0.59
C GLY A 255 6.60 6.80 -0.92
N GLY A 256 5.57 6.43 -1.66
CA GLY A 256 5.51 6.63 -3.10
C GLY A 256 4.24 7.38 -3.51
N CYS A 257 4.32 7.98 -4.68
CA CYS A 257 3.24 8.73 -5.29
C CYS A 257 3.23 8.46 -6.80
N PHE A 258 2.03 8.35 -7.34
CA PHE A 258 1.73 8.29 -8.77
C PHE A 258 0.87 9.48 -9.15
N VAL A 259 1.15 10.09 -10.29
CA VAL A 259 0.28 11.07 -10.96
C VAL A 259 0.29 10.74 -12.45
N HIS A 260 -0.90 10.55 -13.00
CA HIS A 260 -1.06 10.20 -14.42
C HIS A 260 -0.46 11.29 -15.33
N GLN A 261 0.22 10.89 -16.39
CA GLN A 261 0.91 11.79 -17.32
C GLN A 261 0.01 12.89 -17.90
N ARG A 262 -1.31 12.64 -18.07
CA ARG A 262 -2.25 13.66 -18.54
C ARG A 262 -2.27 14.92 -17.66
N HIS A 263 -1.94 14.81 -16.38
CA HIS A 263 -1.83 15.93 -15.45
C HIS A 263 -0.45 16.56 -15.43
N VAL A 264 0.55 15.83 -15.88
CA VAL A 264 1.93 16.27 -15.98
C VAL A 264 2.13 17.08 -17.27
N ASP A 265 1.68 16.53 -18.39
CA ASP A 265 1.86 17.14 -19.72
C ASP A 265 0.91 18.33 -19.94
N ALA A 266 -0.26 18.29 -19.34
CA ALA A 266 -1.24 19.38 -19.37
C ALA A 266 -0.85 20.60 -18.53
N GLN A 267 0.45 20.71 -18.13
CA GLN A 267 0.94 21.92 -17.45
C GLN A 267 0.68 23.12 -18.36
N PRO A 268 -0.37 23.92 -18.13
CA PRO A 268 -0.43 25.19 -18.80
C PRO A 268 0.84 25.91 -18.35
N ARG A 269 1.62 26.37 -19.30
CA ARG A 269 2.62 27.39 -19.01
C ARG A 269 1.90 28.41 -18.18
N LEU A 270 2.23 28.42 -16.88
CA LEU A 270 1.50 29.21 -15.91
C LEU A 270 1.53 30.67 -16.33
N ARG A 271 0.44 31.00 -16.91
CA ARG A 271 0.11 32.41 -17.08
C ARG A 271 -0.85 32.71 -15.93
N HIS A 272 -0.35 33.45 -14.97
CA HIS A 272 -0.98 34.56 -14.26
C HIS A 272 -0.87 34.58 -12.76
N SER A 273 -0.62 35.79 -12.28
CA SER A 273 -0.75 36.29 -10.91
C SER A 273 -0.03 35.48 -9.83
N GLY A 274 1.26 35.71 -9.72
CA GLY A 274 2.04 35.21 -8.61
C GLY A 274 2.93 34.00 -8.90
N GLY A 275 2.98 33.50 -10.14
CA GLY A 275 4.00 32.55 -10.60
C GLY A 275 3.92 31.13 -10.08
N LEU A 276 2.88 30.76 -9.32
CA LEU A 276 2.73 29.40 -8.80
C LEU A 276 2.03 28.50 -9.81
N PRO A 277 2.56 27.30 -10.09
CA PRO A 277 1.94 26.30 -10.94
C PRO A 277 0.58 25.90 -10.39
N GLY A 278 -0.44 25.94 -11.22
CA GLY A 278 -1.83 25.73 -10.82
C GLY A 278 -1.97 24.61 -9.82
N ALA A 279 -2.50 24.96 -8.65
CA ALA A 279 -2.91 24.09 -7.53
C ALA A 279 -1.89 23.08 -6.97
N ARG A 280 -0.60 23.15 -7.27
CA ARG A 280 0.44 22.37 -6.55
C ARG A 280 1.04 23.18 -5.42
N LEU A 281 1.32 22.49 -4.30
CA LEU A 281 2.26 23.05 -3.32
C LEU A 281 3.67 22.88 -3.89
N ALA A 282 4.40 23.97 -4.02
CA ALA A 282 5.74 23.99 -4.59
C ALA A 282 6.81 23.96 -3.50
N GLY A 283 7.89 23.27 -3.78
CA GLY A 283 9.10 23.26 -2.98
C GLY A 283 10.31 23.14 -3.88
N TRP A 284 11.49 23.38 -3.35
CA TRP A 284 12.71 23.46 -4.15
C TRP A 284 13.08 22.16 -4.85
N TRP A 285 12.66 20.99 -4.33
CA TRP A 285 12.95 19.70 -4.95
C TRP A 285 12.07 19.40 -6.17
N GLY A 286 10.89 19.99 -6.24
CA GLY A 286 10.03 19.98 -7.42
C GLY A 286 10.46 20.97 -8.52
N HIS A 287 11.48 21.78 -8.27
CA HIS A 287 12.08 22.65 -9.27
C HIS A 287 12.99 21.83 -10.21
N GLU A 288 13.09 22.21 -11.49
CA GLU A 288 13.95 21.52 -12.46
C GLU A 288 15.42 21.48 -11.98
N GLN A 289 16.06 20.32 -12.16
CA GLN A 289 17.38 20.03 -11.57
C GLN A 289 18.46 20.99 -12.07
N THR A 290 18.40 21.36 -13.34
CA THR A 290 19.42 22.21 -13.98
C THR A 290 19.52 23.63 -13.44
N THR A 291 18.44 24.15 -12.90
CA THR A 291 18.36 25.52 -12.37
C THR A 291 18.06 25.56 -10.85
N ARG A 292 17.84 24.40 -10.21
CA ARG A 292 17.49 24.31 -8.80
C ARG A 292 18.44 25.08 -7.87
N PHE A 293 19.73 24.99 -8.12
CA PHE A 293 20.77 25.62 -7.29
C PHE A 293 21.13 27.04 -7.69
N LEU A 294 20.50 27.60 -8.75
CA LEU A 294 20.66 29.02 -9.12
C LEU A 294 19.92 29.96 -8.16
N MET A 295 19.04 29.40 -7.30
CA MET A 295 18.23 30.12 -6.31
C MET A 295 17.42 31.28 -6.91
N GLU A 296 16.98 31.11 -8.15
CA GLU A 296 16.09 32.07 -8.82
C GLU A 296 14.72 32.12 -8.16
N PRO A 297 14.05 33.28 -8.08
CA PRO A 297 12.73 33.41 -7.47
C PRO A 297 11.63 32.76 -8.30
N GLN A 298 11.86 32.46 -9.57
CA GLN A 298 10.88 31.83 -10.46
C GLN A 298 10.95 30.32 -10.34
N PHE A 299 9.82 29.72 -9.97
CA PHE A 299 9.70 28.26 -9.94
C PHE A 299 9.52 27.71 -11.37
N ARG A 300 10.43 26.79 -11.75
CA ARG A 300 10.35 25.99 -12.98
C ARG A 300 10.13 24.55 -12.57
N ALA A 301 8.95 24.02 -12.89
CA ALA A 301 8.59 22.66 -12.48
C ALA A 301 9.50 21.62 -13.14
N ALA A 302 9.96 20.64 -12.37
CA ALA A 302 10.59 19.44 -12.89
C ALA A 302 9.66 18.69 -13.84
N GLY A 303 10.21 17.87 -14.72
CA GLY A 303 9.42 16.99 -15.58
C GLY A 303 8.71 15.89 -14.80
N GLY A 304 7.54 15.47 -15.28
CA GLY A 304 6.83 14.37 -14.68
C GLY A 304 6.27 14.66 -13.28
N VAL A 305 6.00 13.58 -12.56
CA VAL A 305 5.53 13.62 -11.16
C VAL A 305 6.56 14.21 -10.20
N ALA A 306 7.85 14.28 -10.58
CA ALA A 306 8.90 14.90 -9.78
C ALA A 306 8.58 16.35 -9.39
N ALA A 307 7.76 17.05 -10.19
CA ALA A 307 7.27 18.39 -9.91
C ALA A 307 6.43 18.52 -8.61
N TRP A 308 5.95 17.41 -8.04
CA TRP A 308 5.21 17.39 -6.77
C TRP A 308 6.10 17.19 -5.54
N GLN A 309 7.41 16.98 -5.74
CA GLN A 309 8.36 16.91 -4.62
C GLN A 309 8.50 18.30 -3.97
N ILE A 310 8.46 18.31 -2.64
CA ILE A 310 8.60 19.54 -1.87
C ILE A 310 10.05 19.72 -1.40
N SER A 311 10.60 18.70 -0.78
CA SER A 311 11.91 18.69 -0.17
C SER A 311 12.73 17.50 -0.67
N ASN A 312 14.02 17.51 -0.36
CA ASN A 312 14.93 16.41 -0.68
C ASN A 312 14.49 15.08 -0.05
N PRO A 313 14.74 13.95 -0.71
CA PRO A 313 14.34 12.64 -0.22
C PRO A 313 15.14 12.24 1.02
N PRO A 314 14.54 11.48 1.96
CA PRO A 314 15.24 10.92 3.13
C PRO A 314 16.09 9.72 2.70
N ILE A 315 17.38 9.89 2.47
CA ILE A 315 18.29 8.88 1.89
C ILE A 315 18.30 7.57 2.70
N LEU A 316 18.53 7.65 4.01
CA LEU A 316 18.63 6.46 4.87
C LEU A 316 17.30 5.70 4.97
N ALA A 317 16.16 6.37 4.79
CA ALA A 317 14.85 5.73 4.75
C ALA A 317 14.49 5.17 3.35
N ALA A 318 15.22 5.59 2.32
CA ALA A 318 15.07 5.12 0.94
C ALA A 318 15.95 3.88 0.65
N ALA A 319 17.11 3.77 1.27
CA ALA A 319 18.08 2.69 1.02
C ALA A 319 17.50 1.27 1.24
N PRO A 320 16.74 0.97 2.32
CA PRO A 320 16.13 -0.36 2.49
C PRO A 320 15.13 -0.72 1.39
N LEU A 321 14.40 0.27 0.88
CA LEU A 321 13.44 0.05 -0.19
C LEU A 321 14.13 -0.37 -1.49
N LEU A 322 15.32 0.16 -1.78
CA LEU A 322 16.13 -0.23 -2.95
C LEU A 322 16.45 -1.74 -2.91
N ALA A 323 16.85 -2.27 -1.74
CA ALA A 323 17.08 -3.70 -1.55
C ALA A 323 15.83 -4.53 -1.83
N SER A 324 14.68 -4.08 -1.35
CA SER A 324 13.42 -4.78 -1.56
C SER A 324 12.97 -4.76 -3.01
N LEU A 325 13.07 -3.63 -3.71
CA LEU A 325 12.70 -3.52 -5.12
C LEU A 325 13.53 -4.45 -6.01
N ALA A 326 14.81 -4.66 -5.69
CA ALA A 326 15.64 -5.65 -6.38
C ALA A 326 15.08 -7.08 -6.23
N ILE A 327 14.56 -7.43 -5.03
CA ILE A 327 13.90 -8.73 -4.78
C ILE A 327 12.61 -8.84 -5.61
N PHE A 328 11.78 -7.80 -5.65
CA PHE A 328 10.56 -7.78 -6.44
C PHE A 328 10.82 -7.92 -7.95
N THR A 329 11.86 -7.24 -8.46
CA THR A 329 12.26 -7.33 -9.87
C THR A 329 12.62 -8.79 -10.26
N GLU A 330 13.33 -9.50 -9.39
CA GLU A 330 13.72 -10.89 -9.62
C GLU A 330 12.53 -11.86 -9.43
N ALA A 331 11.73 -11.66 -8.37
CA ALA A 331 10.60 -12.51 -8.05
C ALA A 331 9.47 -12.40 -9.08
N ARG A 332 9.24 -11.23 -9.62
CA ARG A 332 8.16 -10.83 -10.54
C ARG A 332 6.77 -10.88 -9.90
N MET A 333 5.99 -9.84 -10.10
CA MET A 333 4.67 -9.71 -9.47
C MET A 333 3.70 -10.82 -9.86
N GLU A 334 3.75 -11.31 -11.11
CA GLU A 334 2.89 -12.38 -11.59
C GLU A 334 3.13 -13.70 -10.84
N ARG A 335 4.39 -14.04 -10.57
CA ARG A 335 4.76 -15.25 -9.81
C ARG A 335 4.38 -15.11 -8.34
N LEU A 336 4.60 -13.92 -7.77
CA LEU A 336 4.15 -13.61 -6.40
C LEU A 336 2.64 -13.73 -6.28
N ARG A 337 1.90 -13.22 -7.26
CA ARG A 337 0.45 -13.32 -7.29
C ARG A 337 -0.04 -14.75 -7.38
N ALA A 338 0.55 -15.57 -8.24
CA ALA A 338 0.20 -16.99 -8.37
C ALA A 338 0.37 -17.72 -7.01
N LYS A 339 1.54 -17.58 -6.37
CA LYS A 339 1.77 -18.15 -5.04
C LYS A 339 0.84 -17.58 -3.97
N SER A 340 0.53 -16.28 -4.00
CA SER A 340 -0.41 -15.63 -3.07
C SER A 340 -1.80 -16.27 -3.13
N VAL A 341 -2.31 -16.55 -4.32
CA VAL A 341 -3.59 -17.24 -4.53
C VAL A 341 -3.54 -18.62 -3.91
N GLU A 342 -2.52 -19.41 -4.24
CA GLU A 342 -2.37 -20.78 -3.71
C GLU A 342 -2.24 -20.81 -2.18
N LEU A 343 -1.46 -19.90 -1.57
CA LEU A 343 -1.27 -19.81 -0.13
C LEU A 343 -2.58 -19.43 0.59
N THR A 344 -3.30 -18.45 0.07
CA THR A 344 -4.57 -18.02 0.69
C THR A 344 -5.66 -19.05 0.53
N ASP A 345 -5.75 -19.71 -0.62
CA ASP A 345 -6.69 -20.82 -0.84
C ASP A 345 -6.38 -22.02 0.05
N PHE A 346 -5.10 -22.34 0.24
CA PHE A 346 -4.67 -23.39 1.14
C PHE A 346 -5.04 -23.06 2.58
N LEU A 347 -4.72 -21.86 3.06
CA LEU A 347 -5.06 -21.39 4.40
C LEU A 347 -6.58 -21.37 4.63
N GLU A 348 -7.36 -20.87 3.68
CA GLU A 348 -8.83 -20.85 3.75
C GLU A 348 -9.39 -22.27 3.92
N ARG A 349 -8.91 -23.24 3.12
CA ARG A 349 -9.33 -24.65 3.25
C ARG A 349 -9.04 -25.22 4.63
N LEU A 350 -7.89 -24.89 5.23
CA LEU A 350 -7.51 -25.35 6.57
C LEU A 350 -8.37 -24.73 7.68
N ILE A 351 -8.83 -23.49 7.51
CA ILE A 351 -9.67 -22.75 8.48
C ILE A 351 -11.16 -23.14 8.34
N ARG A 352 -11.62 -23.50 7.14
CA ARG A 352 -13.03 -23.81 6.86
C ARG A 352 -13.73 -24.72 7.88
N PRO A 353 -13.09 -25.76 8.46
CA PRO A 353 -13.73 -26.58 9.50
C PRO A 353 -14.11 -25.83 10.78
N LEU A 354 -13.58 -24.62 10.99
CA LEU A 354 -13.84 -23.77 12.15
C LEU A 354 -14.99 -22.77 11.95
N ARG A 355 -15.73 -22.84 10.85
CA ARG A 355 -16.76 -21.86 10.44
C ARG A 355 -17.87 -21.55 11.46
N GLY A 356 -18.03 -22.36 12.48
CA GLY A 356 -18.95 -22.07 13.60
C GLY A 356 -18.38 -21.05 14.61
N GLN A 357 -17.07 -20.83 14.63
CA GLN A 357 -16.35 -20.00 15.59
C GLN A 357 -15.48 -18.93 14.90
N VAL A 358 -15.08 -19.18 13.65
CA VAL A 358 -14.24 -18.32 12.83
C VAL A 358 -14.94 -18.06 11.50
N HIS A 359 -15.24 -16.78 11.24
CA HIS A 359 -15.83 -16.35 9.98
C HIS A 359 -14.79 -15.54 9.18
N ILE A 360 -14.51 -15.97 7.94
CA ILE A 360 -13.61 -15.25 7.03
C ILE A 360 -14.42 -14.17 6.32
N ILE A 361 -14.11 -12.90 6.62
CA ILE A 361 -14.78 -11.72 6.01
C ILE A 361 -14.14 -11.27 4.70
N THR A 362 -12.95 -11.78 4.39
CA THR A 362 -12.28 -11.52 3.11
C THR A 362 -13.02 -12.24 1.97
N PRO A 363 -13.20 -11.61 0.81
CA PRO A 363 -13.82 -12.26 -0.34
C PRO A 363 -13.16 -13.59 -0.70
N ARG A 364 -13.99 -14.59 -1.01
CA ARG A 364 -13.49 -15.92 -1.45
C ARG A 364 -12.90 -15.91 -2.85
N ASP A 365 -13.44 -15.04 -3.70
CA ASP A 365 -12.90 -14.87 -5.04
C ASP A 365 -11.46 -14.32 -4.96
N SER A 366 -10.51 -15.10 -5.44
CA SER A 366 -9.11 -14.72 -5.44
C SER A 366 -8.84 -13.44 -6.23
N ALA A 367 -9.63 -13.09 -7.24
CA ALA A 367 -9.52 -11.84 -7.98
C ALA A 367 -9.87 -10.62 -7.10
N ARG A 368 -10.67 -10.82 -6.08
CA ARG A 368 -11.16 -9.78 -5.16
C ARG A 368 -10.42 -9.74 -3.82
N ARG A 369 -9.23 -10.32 -3.71
CA ARG A 369 -8.39 -10.27 -2.51
C ARG A 369 -6.91 -10.29 -2.83
N GLY A 370 -6.08 -9.75 -1.91
CA GLY A 370 -4.63 -9.97 -1.92
C GLY A 370 -4.24 -11.22 -1.10
N CYS A 371 -3.07 -11.17 -0.44
CA CYS A 371 -2.61 -12.29 0.40
C CYS A 371 -3.18 -12.25 1.85
N GLN A 372 -3.98 -11.24 2.21
CA GLN A 372 -4.59 -11.13 3.53
C GLN A 372 -5.87 -11.95 3.61
N LEU A 373 -6.05 -12.70 4.72
CA LEU A 373 -7.33 -13.19 5.20
C LEU A 373 -7.67 -12.52 6.53
N SER A 374 -8.89 -12.05 6.67
CA SER A 374 -9.42 -11.41 7.87
C SER A 374 -10.45 -12.31 8.51
N LEU A 375 -10.18 -12.68 9.76
CA LEU A 375 -10.91 -13.70 10.52
C LEU A 375 -11.70 -13.01 11.64
N ARG A 376 -13.03 -13.02 11.53
CA ARG A 376 -13.91 -12.62 12.63
C ARG A 376 -14.01 -13.78 13.62
N ILE A 377 -13.68 -13.53 14.89
CA ILE A 377 -13.70 -14.54 15.95
C ILE A 377 -14.90 -14.28 16.86
N SER A 378 -15.81 -15.24 16.95
CA SER A 378 -16.99 -15.14 17.80
C SER A 378 -16.61 -15.20 19.29
N GLY A 379 -16.95 -14.17 20.06
CA GLY A 379 -16.87 -14.16 21.54
C GLY A 379 -15.49 -13.86 22.11
N ALA A 380 -14.52 -14.75 21.94
CA ALA A 380 -13.23 -14.72 22.66
C ALA A 380 -12.04 -14.13 21.88
N GLY A 381 -12.27 -13.23 20.92
CA GLY A 381 -11.27 -12.81 19.94
C GLY A 381 -9.93 -12.35 20.51
N THR A 382 -9.93 -11.50 21.55
CA THR A 382 -8.68 -11.02 22.19
C THR A 382 -7.91 -12.12 22.89
N ARG A 383 -8.61 -13.10 23.51
CA ARG A 383 -7.98 -14.28 24.14
C ARG A 383 -7.36 -15.18 23.07
N VAL A 384 -8.08 -15.41 21.97
CA VAL A 384 -7.56 -16.19 20.83
C VAL A 384 -6.32 -15.51 20.25
N PHE A 385 -6.35 -14.19 20.04
CA PHE A 385 -5.21 -13.44 19.55
C PHE A 385 -3.98 -13.56 20.46
N ALA A 386 -4.16 -13.34 21.78
CA ALA A 386 -3.08 -13.47 22.76
C ALA A 386 -2.49 -14.90 22.80
N ALA A 387 -3.35 -15.93 22.76
CA ALA A 387 -2.93 -17.32 22.77
C ALA A 387 -2.20 -17.75 21.48
N LEU A 388 -2.56 -17.20 20.33
CA LEU A 388 -1.81 -17.37 19.07
C LEU A 388 -0.41 -16.75 19.19
N GLY A 389 -0.31 -15.53 19.73
CA GLY A 389 0.99 -14.88 19.98
C GLY A 389 1.90 -15.71 20.89
N ALA A 390 1.35 -16.27 21.98
CA ALA A 390 2.08 -17.16 22.89
C ALA A 390 2.60 -18.44 22.21
N ARG A 391 1.99 -18.86 21.10
CA ARG A 391 2.42 -20.00 20.26
C ARG A 391 3.35 -19.60 19.11
N GLY A 392 3.84 -18.36 19.10
CA GLY A 392 4.75 -17.89 18.07
C GLY A 392 4.09 -17.51 16.73
N MET A 393 2.76 -17.35 16.71
CA MET A 393 2.02 -16.86 15.54
C MET A 393 1.94 -15.33 15.58
N VAL A 394 2.62 -14.64 14.67
CA VAL A 394 2.57 -13.18 14.56
C VAL A 394 1.49 -12.79 13.56
N CYS A 395 0.40 -12.24 14.06
CA CYS A 395 -0.74 -11.73 13.30
C CYS A 395 -1.17 -10.37 13.88
N ASP A 396 -2.21 -9.76 13.34
CA ASP A 396 -2.64 -8.41 13.73
C ASP A 396 -4.09 -8.46 14.24
N TRP A 397 -4.38 -7.65 15.26
CA TRP A 397 -5.72 -7.51 15.82
C TRP A 397 -6.38 -6.20 15.41
N ARG A 398 -7.60 -6.27 14.94
CA ARG A 398 -8.46 -5.11 14.69
C ARG A 398 -9.75 -5.22 15.52
N SER A 399 -9.89 -4.27 16.42
CA SER A 399 -11.11 -4.16 17.23
C SER A 399 -12.36 -4.05 16.33
N PRO A 400 -13.49 -4.61 16.73
CA PRO A 400 -13.70 -5.32 18.00
C PRO A 400 -13.35 -6.82 17.96
N ASP A 401 -13.23 -7.45 16.78
CA ASP A 401 -13.34 -8.92 16.65
C ASP A 401 -12.49 -9.54 15.51
N ILE A 402 -11.62 -8.79 14.83
CA ILE A 402 -10.91 -9.27 13.64
C ILE A 402 -9.45 -9.60 13.94
N ILE A 403 -9.04 -10.82 13.59
CA ILE A 403 -7.62 -11.20 13.42
C ILE A 403 -7.29 -11.18 11.94
N ARG A 404 -6.26 -10.41 11.55
CA ARG A 404 -5.77 -10.38 10.18
C ARG A 404 -4.50 -11.20 10.06
N VAL A 405 -4.45 -12.01 9.01
CA VAL A 405 -3.29 -12.83 8.66
C VAL A 405 -2.95 -12.65 7.18
N ALA A 406 -1.70 -12.43 6.88
CA ALA A 406 -1.22 -12.22 5.52
C ALA A 406 0.00 -13.14 5.26
N PRO A 407 -0.21 -14.32 4.68
CA PRO A 407 0.88 -15.16 4.21
C PRO A 407 1.51 -14.54 2.95
N VAL A 408 2.55 -13.73 3.14
CA VAL A 408 3.24 -13.01 2.07
C VAL A 408 4.08 -13.97 1.23
N PRO A 409 3.90 -14.03 -0.09
CA PRO A 409 4.54 -15.03 -0.96
C PRO A 409 6.07 -14.96 -0.99
N LEU A 410 6.68 -13.81 -0.68
CA LEU A 410 8.14 -13.65 -0.66
C LEU A 410 8.81 -14.48 0.44
N TYR A 411 8.16 -14.64 1.60
CA TYR A 411 8.81 -15.28 2.75
C TYR A 411 7.94 -16.29 3.51
N ASN A 412 6.63 -16.35 3.27
CA ASN A 412 5.80 -17.38 3.87
C ASN A 412 5.73 -18.65 3.01
N ARG A 413 5.59 -19.77 3.71
CA ARG A 413 5.49 -21.12 3.18
C ARG A 413 4.09 -21.68 3.43
N PHE A 414 3.75 -22.75 2.72
CA PHE A 414 2.54 -23.54 3.00
C PHE A 414 2.60 -24.17 4.40
N GLU A 415 3.79 -24.56 4.86
CA GLU A 415 4.02 -25.03 6.23
C GLU A 415 3.67 -23.95 7.27
N ASP A 416 4.00 -22.66 7.03
CA ASP A 416 3.65 -21.56 7.94
C ASP A 416 2.10 -21.39 8.02
N ALA A 417 1.40 -21.49 6.89
CA ALA A 417 -0.07 -21.46 6.83
C ALA A 417 -0.69 -22.66 7.58
N TRP A 418 -0.11 -23.84 7.43
CA TRP A 418 -0.55 -25.04 8.15
C TRP A 418 -0.34 -24.90 9.66
N GLN A 419 0.83 -24.43 10.10
CA GLN A 419 1.14 -24.20 11.51
C GLN A 419 0.16 -23.20 12.14
N PHE A 420 -0.12 -22.10 11.44
CA PHE A 420 -1.11 -21.13 11.90
C PHE A 420 -2.52 -21.75 12.04
N ALA A 421 -3.00 -22.45 11.02
CA ALA A 421 -4.33 -23.05 11.05
C ALA A 421 -4.46 -24.12 12.14
N ARG A 422 -3.38 -24.88 12.40
CA ARG A 422 -3.31 -25.83 13.51
C ARG A 422 -3.41 -25.11 14.86
N ALA A 423 -2.57 -24.09 15.09
CA ALA A 423 -2.58 -23.29 16.31
C ALA A 423 -3.95 -22.63 16.54
N LEU A 424 -4.54 -22.04 15.50
CA LEU A 424 -5.88 -21.44 15.56
C LEU A 424 -6.94 -22.47 16.01
N ARG A 425 -6.90 -23.68 15.44
CA ARG A 425 -7.84 -24.76 15.80
C ARG A 425 -7.71 -25.19 17.26
N GLU A 426 -6.48 -25.33 17.75
CA GLU A 426 -6.21 -25.68 19.15
C GLU A 426 -6.71 -24.57 20.09
N VAL A 427 -6.33 -23.32 19.82
CA VAL A 427 -6.70 -22.16 20.65
C VAL A 427 -8.22 -21.96 20.69
N VAL A 428 -8.91 -22.04 19.55
CA VAL A 428 -10.36 -21.84 19.49
C VAL A 428 -11.10 -22.91 20.31
N ARG A 429 -10.61 -24.16 20.33
CA ARG A 429 -11.17 -25.24 21.18
C ARG A 429 -10.91 -25.03 22.68
N GLU A 430 -9.75 -24.46 23.03
CA GLU A 430 -9.39 -24.18 24.42
C GLU A 430 -10.16 -22.97 25.00
N THR A 431 -10.61 -22.06 24.13
CA THR A 431 -11.28 -20.81 24.52
C THR A 431 -12.79 -20.83 24.34
N ALA A 432 -13.32 -21.89 23.71
CA ALA A 432 -14.76 -22.15 23.59
C ALA A 432 -15.33 -22.67 24.92
#